data_b42cbec8cc12bfebf17d9271c3e6c6d7
#
_entry.id   b42cbec8cc12bfebf17d9271c3e6c6d7
#
_cell.length_a   1.000
_cell.length_b   1.000
_cell.length_c   1.000
_cell.angle_alpha   90.00
_cell.angle_beta   90.00
_cell.angle_gamma   90.00
#
_symmetry.space_group_name_H-M   'P 1'
#
loop_
_entity.id
_entity.type
_entity.pdbx_description
1 polymer ?
#
loop_
_entity_poly.entity_id
_entity_poly.type
_entity_poly.pdbx_seq_one_letter_code
_entity_poly.pdbx_strand_id
1 'polypeptide(L)'
;MEKNPFKYTLDNKRYHTLNYYNRTNFGGKIYKASLNCGFTCPNLDGSRGTGGCIFCDGGSGYFTAPQLTAVQQLNSEIARLHKKFGTDMPVIAYFQANTNTYAPVEKLRELYYSVLECPQVRGLSIGTRADCLPDDVLDLLSELNEKTALTVEAHQPLLHS
;
A
#
# COMPACT_ATOMS: atom_id res chain seq x y z
N MET A 1 8.60 -37.39 -4.91
CA MET A 1 8.51 -35.92 -4.75
C MET A 1 9.76 -35.46 -4.04
N GLU A 2 10.58 -34.63 -4.70
CA GLU A 2 11.74 -34.02 -4.07
C GLU A 2 11.29 -33.15 -2.88
N LYS A 3 11.87 -33.41 -1.71
CA LYS A 3 11.50 -32.71 -0.47
C LYS A 3 12.00 -31.26 -0.59
N ASN A 4 11.09 -30.28 -0.57
CA ASN A 4 11.48 -28.87 -0.58
C ASN A 4 12.43 -28.56 0.60
N PRO A 5 13.72 -28.25 0.36
CA PRO A 5 14.69 -28.00 1.42
C PRO A 5 14.56 -26.62 2.06
N PHE A 6 13.72 -25.73 1.52
CA PHE A 6 13.60 -24.36 1.99
C PHE A 6 12.33 -24.15 2.80
N LYS A 7 12.49 -23.70 4.05
CA LYS A 7 11.46 -23.59 5.05
C LYS A 7 10.33 -22.60 4.71
N TYR A 8 10.67 -21.51 3.99
CA TYR A 8 9.76 -20.36 3.79
C TYR A 8 9.29 -20.21 2.35
N THR A 9 9.10 -21.30 1.65
CA THR A 9 8.67 -21.28 0.25
C THR A 9 7.87 -22.52 -0.11
N LEU A 10 6.87 -22.36 -0.97
CA LEU A 10 6.05 -23.44 -1.50
C LEU A 10 6.60 -24.00 -2.81
N ASP A 11 7.51 -23.27 -3.45
CA ASP A 11 8.00 -23.49 -4.80
C ASP A 11 9.54 -23.66 -4.88
N ASN A 12 10.12 -24.16 -3.80
CA ASN A 12 11.56 -24.45 -3.68
C ASN A 12 12.48 -23.24 -3.95
N LYS A 13 12.08 -22.05 -3.53
CA LYS A 13 12.89 -20.82 -3.64
C LYS A 13 13.73 -20.57 -2.39
N ARG A 14 14.91 -19.97 -2.59
CA ARG A 14 15.85 -19.67 -1.51
C ARG A 14 15.52 -18.44 -0.68
N TYR A 15 14.44 -17.76 -0.98
CA TYR A 15 14.02 -16.53 -0.30
C TYR A 15 12.54 -16.59 0.09
N HIS A 16 12.16 -15.82 1.10
CA HIS A 16 10.78 -15.69 1.56
C HIS A 16 9.97 -14.91 0.53
N THR A 17 9.12 -15.60 -0.22
CA THR A 17 8.31 -14.95 -1.25
C THR A 17 7.07 -14.30 -0.65
N LEU A 18 6.62 -13.19 -1.23
CA LEU A 18 5.34 -12.56 -0.88
C LEU A 18 4.17 -13.56 -1.06
N ASN A 19 4.24 -14.44 -2.05
CA ASN A 19 3.22 -15.47 -2.25
C ASN A 19 3.18 -16.48 -1.11
N TYR A 20 4.35 -16.89 -0.57
CA TYR A 20 4.41 -17.73 0.61
C TYR A 20 3.82 -17.02 1.83
N TYR A 21 4.25 -15.79 2.09
CA TYR A 21 3.72 -14.95 3.17
C TYR A 21 2.19 -14.82 3.08
N ASN A 22 1.66 -14.48 1.92
CA ASN A 22 0.21 -14.30 1.72
C ASN A 22 -0.56 -15.60 1.96
N ARG A 23 -0.07 -16.73 1.45
CA ARG A 23 -0.73 -18.03 1.67
C ARG A 23 -0.72 -18.46 3.13
N THR A 24 0.37 -18.17 3.84
CA THR A 24 0.50 -18.54 5.26
C THR A 24 -0.38 -17.67 6.15
N ASN A 25 -0.45 -16.36 5.89
CA ASN A 25 -1.15 -15.41 6.76
C ASN A 25 -2.62 -15.20 6.36
N PHE A 26 -2.97 -15.38 5.09
CA PHE A 26 -4.32 -15.09 4.58
C PHE A 26 -4.99 -16.29 3.90
N GLY A 27 -4.37 -17.45 3.93
CA GLY A 27 -4.92 -18.67 3.37
C GLY A 27 -4.90 -18.79 1.85
N GLY A 28 -4.41 -17.78 1.11
CA GLY A 28 -4.43 -17.79 -0.35
C GLY A 28 -3.68 -16.64 -1.01
N LYS A 29 -3.89 -16.49 -2.30
CA LYS A 29 -3.40 -15.33 -3.05
C LYS A 29 -4.16 -14.08 -2.64
N ILE A 30 -3.42 -12.99 -2.44
CA ILE A 30 -3.95 -11.65 -2.28
C ILE A 30 -3.41 -10.77 -3.42
N TYR A 31 -4.25 -9.87 -3.91
CA TYR A 31 -3.90 -8.95 -4.97
C TYR A 31 -3.71 -7.54 -4.41
N LYS A 32 -2.80 -6.76 -5.00
CA LYS A 32 -2.67 -5.34 -4.69
C LYS A 32 -3.71 -4.55 -5.49
N ALA A 33 -4.50 -3.73 -4.81
CA ALA A 33 -5.31 -2.67 -5.39
C ALA A 33 -4.56 -1.35 -5.18
N SER A 34 -3.96 -0.80 -6.23
CA SER A 34 -3.18 0.43 -6.16
C SER A 34 -4.11 1.65 -6.15
N LEU A 35 -3.96 2.50 -5.13
CA LEU A 35 -4.78 3.67 -4.89
C LEU A 35 -3.91 4.93 -4.92
N ASN A 36 -4.25 5.89 -5.76
CA ASN A 36 -3.64 7.22 -5.77
C ASN A 36 -4.62 8.24 -5.17
N CYS A 37 -4.30 8.71 -3.98
CA CYS A 37 -5.16 9.63 -3.22
C CYS A 37 -4.72 11.10 -3.35
N GLY A 38 -3.87 11.42 -4.31
CA GLY A 38 -3.44 12.79 -4.59
C GLY A 38 -2.53 13.40 -3.52
N PHE A 39 -1.87 12.57 -2.71
CA PHE A 39 -0.88 13.07 -1.76
C PHE A 39 0.31 13.69 -2.50
N THR A 40 0.91 14.70 -1.87
CA THR A 40 2.18 15.28 -2.30
C THR A 40 3.36 14.71 -1.49
N CYS A 41 4.50 15.34 -1.60
CA CYS A 41 5.72 14.96 -0.89
C CYS A 41 6.51 16.22 -0.53
N PRO A 42 7.13 16.32 0.66
CA PRO A 42 7.98 17.44 1.05
C PRO A 42 9.12 17.76 0.07
N ASN A 43 9.56 16.79 -0.73
CA ASN A 43 10.56 17.01 -1.78
C ASN A 43 9.97 17.47 -3.11
N LEU A 44 8.64 17.58 -3.22
CA LEU A 44 7.93 18.05 -4.41
C LEU A 44 7.25 19.39 -4.20
N ASP A 45 6.71 19.65 -3.00
CA ASP A 45 5.91 20.84 -2.71
C ASP A 45 6.73 22.04 -2.22
N GLY A 46 8.05 21.90 -2.12
CA GLY A 46 8.96 22.95 -1.69
C GLY A 46 9.20 23.02 -0.18
N SER A 47 8.55 22.20 0.64
CA SER A 47 8.75 22.21 2.11
C SER A 47 10.16 21.77 2.51
N ARG A 48 10.75 20.84 1.78
CA ARG A 48 12.14 20.36 1.96
C ARG A 48 12.96 20.37 0.69
N GLY A 49 12.32 20.44 -0.48
CA GLY A 49 12.97 20.45 -1.77
C GLY A 49 11.98 20.48 -2.93
N THR A 50 12.50 20.59 -4.13
CA THR A 50 11.74 20.55 -5.38
C THR A 50 12.31 19.47 -6.31
N GLY A 51 11.49 18.93 -7.20
CA GLY A 51 11.94 17.95 -8.21
C GLY A 51 11.95 16.48 -7.74
N GLY A 52 11.64 16.19 -6.49
CA GLY A 52 11.54 14.83 -5.97
C GLY A 52 12.87 14.20 -5.58
N CYS A 53 12.85 12.89 -5.30
CA CYS A 53 14.05 12.08 -5.04
C CYS A 53 14.64 11.54 -6.34
N ILE A 54 15.93 11.16 -6.34
CA ILE A 54 16.65 10.66 -7.53
C ILE A 54 16.00 9.42 -8.17
N PHE A 55 15.19 8.68 -7.43
CA PHE A 55 14.48 7.48 -7.88
C PHE A 55 12.98 7.74 -8.11
N CYS A 56 12.52 8.98 -7.96
CA CYS A 56 11.10 9.33 -8.10
C CYS A 56 10.79 9.69 -9.56
N ASP A 57 9.89 8.92 -10.18
CA ASP A 57 9.39 9.21 -11.53
C ASP A 57 8.18 10.17 -11.55
N GLY A 58 7.79 10.67 -10.37
CA GLY A 58 6.74 11.67 -10.20
C GLY A 58 5.30 11.17 -10.31
N GLY A 59 5.08 9.85 -10.40
CA GLY A 59 3.72 9.34 -10.56
C GLY A 59 3.47 7.91 -10.11
N SER A 60 2.20 7.54 -10.08
CA SER A 60 1.74 6.18 -9.75
C SER A 60 1.49 5.31 -10.98
N GLY A 61 1.93 5.76 -12.14
CA GLY A 61 1.67 5.08 -13.41
C GLY A 61 0.23 5.25 -13.92
N TYR A 62 -0.01 4.77 -15.13
CA TYR A 62 -1.27 4.92 -15.87
C TYR A 62 -2.43 4.07 -15.35
N PHE A 63 -2.16 3.15 -14.44
CA PHE A 63 -3.17 2.21 -13.90
C PHE A 63 -3.91 2.75 -12.69
N THR A 64 -3.58 3.95 -12.20
CA THR A 64 -4.32 4.62 -11.15
C THR A 64 -5.18 5.75 -11.72
N ALA A 65 -6.28 6.04 -11.02
CA ALA A 65 -7.24 7.05 -11.43
C ALA A 65 -7.40 8.13 -10.33
N PRO A 66 -6.43 9.06 -10.20
CA PRO A 66 -6.38 10.02 -9.08
C PRO A 66 -7.58 10.99 -9.03
N GLN A 67 -8.37 11.09 -10.11
CA GLN A 67 -9.63 11.83 -10.16
C GLN A 67 -10.78 11.13 -9.43
N LEU A 68 -10.64 9.84 -9.11
CA LEU A 68 -11.62 9.06 -8.37
C LEU A 68 -11.26 9.02 -6.87
N THR A 69 -12.26 8.85 -6.01
CA THR A 69 -12.01 8.59 -4.59
C THR A 69 -11.29 7.25 -4.39
N ALA A 70 -10.63 7.06 -3.25
CA ALA A 70 -9.96 5.79 -2.92
C ALA A 70 -10.92 4.60 -3.02
N VAL A 71 -12.15 4.74 -2.52
CA VAL A 71 -13.19 3.70 -2.57
C VAL A 71 -13.62 3.40 -4.02
N GLN A 72 -13.75 4.42 -4.87
CA GLN A 72 -14.08 4.22 -6.28
C GLN A 72 -12.96 3.52 -7.03
N GLN A 73 -11.70 3.89 -6.79
CA GLN A 73 -10.54 3.20 -7.34
C GLN A 73 -10.50 1.74 -6.89
N LEU A 74 -10.69 1.49 -5.59
CA LEU A 74 -10.74 0.15 -5.01
C LEU A 74 -11.82 -0.72 -5.66
N ASN A 75 -13.04 -0.21 -5.77
CA ASN A 75 -14.16 -0.93 -6.40
C ASN A 75 -13.89 -1.24 -7.88
N SER A 76 -13.23 -0.33 -8.60
CA SER A 76 -12.83 -0.56 -9.99
C SER A 76 -11.81 -1.69 -10.11
N GLU A 77 -10.84 -1.75 -9.20
CA GLU A 77 -9.84 -2.83 -9.16
C GLU A 77 -10.47 -4.17 -8.77
N ILE A 78 -11.36 -4.20 -7.79
CA ILE A 78 -12.10 -5.41 -7.40
C ILE A 78 -12.94 -5.93 -8.57
N ALA A 79 -13.67 -5.05 -9.26
CA ALA A 79 -14.46 -5.43 -10.44
C ALA A 79 -13.58 -5.98 -11.56
N ARG A 80 -12.40 -5.41 -11.80
CA ARG A 80 -11.41 -5.91 -12.76
C ARG A 80 -10.91 -7.30 -12.39
N LEU A 81 -10.62 -7.55 -11.11
CA LEU A 81 -10.20 -8.85 -10.59
C LEU A 81 -11.34 -9.88 -10.72
N HIS A 82 -12.55 -9.48 -10.36
CA HIS A 82 -13.74 -10.34 -10.52
C HIS A 82 -13.94 -10.76 -11.97
N LYS A 83 -13.85 -9.83 -12.91
CA LYS A 83 -13.95 -10.14 -14.35
C LYS A 83 -12.86 -11.12 -14.80
N LYS A 84 -11.66 -11.04 -14.24
CA LYS A 84 -10.52 -11.90 -14.61
C LYS A 84 -10.62 -13.30 -14.02
N PHE A 85 -11.12 -13.44 -12.79
CA PHE A 85 -11.06 -14.70 -12.04
C PHE A 85 -12.43 -15.37 -11.82
N GLY A 86 -13.53 -14.68 -12.16
CA GLY A 86 -14.91 -15.18 -11.99
C GLY A 86 -15.39 -15.19 -10.54
N THR A 87 -14.65 -14.61 -9.60
CA THR A 87 -14.98 -14.54 -8.18
C THR A 87 -14.33 -13.32 -7.52
N ASP A 88 -14.84 -12.94 -6.36
CA ASP A 88 -14.25 -11.87 -5.57
C ASP A 88 -12.92 -12.33 -4.98
N MET A 89 -11.89 -11.56 -5.26
CA MET A 89 -10.54 -11.82 -4.79
C MET A 89 -10.19 -10.91 -3.62
N PRO A 90 -9.53 -11.44 -2.57
CA PRO A 90 -9.05 -10.60 -1.49
C PRO A 90 -7.95 -9.65 -1.98
N VAL A 91 -7.95 -8.43 -1.47
CA VAL A 91 -7.01 -7.38 -1.86
C VAL A 91 -6.31 -6.75 -0.66
N ILE A 92 -5.08 -6.28 -0.89
CA ILE A 92 -4.41 -5.29 -0.05
C ILE A 92 -4.60 -3.94 -0.73
N ALA A 93 -5.15 -2.97 -0.04
CA ALA A 93 -5.24 -1.60 -0.52
C ALA A 93 -3.86 -0.94 -0.39
N TYR A 94 -3.25 -0.62 -1.54
CA TYR A 94 -1.89 -0.08 -1.62
C TYR A 94 -1.92 1.40 -1.98
N PHE A 95 -1.64 2.24 -0.98
CA PHE A 95 -1.58 3.69 -1.13
C PHE A 95 -0.22 4.11 -1.70
N GLN A 96 -0.28 4.68 -2.88
CA GLN A 96 0.82 5.25 -3.67
C GLN A 96 0.26 6.31 -4.64
N ALA A 97 0.99 7.21 -5.27
CA ALA A 97 2.38 7.54 -5.15
C ALA A 97 2.64 8.50 -3.98
N ASN A 98 3.87 9.04 -3.95
CA ASN A 98 4.30 10.09 -3.04
C ASN A 98 4.25 9.65 -1.56
N THR A 99 3.96 10.59 -0.65
CA THR A 99 4.05 10.37 0.79
C THR A 99 2.64 10.28 1.37
N ASN A 100 2.13 9.07 1.52
CA ASN A 100 0.72 8.84 1.85
C ASN A 100 0.36 9.03 3.34
N THR A 101 1.29 9.48 4.16
CA THR A 101 1.07 9.96 5.53
C THR A 101 1.23 11.48 5.65
N TYR A 102 1.48 12.19 4.56
CA TYR A 102 1.71 13.62 4.55
C TYR A 102 0.40 14.41 4.42
N ALA A 103 -0.41 14.33 5.47
CA ALA A 103 -1.67 15.06 5.63
C ALA A 103 -2.06 15.09 7.13
N PRO A 104 -3.03 15.93 7.54
CA PRO A 104 -3.60 15.88 8.87
C PRO A 104 -4.13 14.48 9.23
N VAL A 105 -3.91 14.05 10.47
CA VAL A 105 -4.21 12.68 10.93
C VAL A 105 -5.69 12.32 10.79
N GLU A 106 -6.60 13.27 10.97
CA GLU A 106 -8.04 13.08 10.81
C GLU A 106 -8.39 12.70 9.37
N LYS A 107 -7.76 13.37 8.39
CA LYS A 107 -7.94 13.05 6.96
C LYS A 107 -7.39 11.65 6.64
N LEU A 108 -6.26 11.30 7.20
CA LEU A 108 -5.67 9.96 7.03
C LEU A 108 -6.57 8.89 7.65
N ARG A 109 -7.09 9.14 8.84
CA ARG A 109 -8.04 8.27 9.54
C ARG A 109 -9.27 8.01 8.68
N GLU A 110 -9.96 9.05 8.26
CA GLU A 110 -11.15 8.95 7.41
C GLU A 110 -10.85 8.14 6.13
N LEU A 111 -9.76 8.45 5.47
CA LEU A 111 -9.34 7.79 4.24
C LEU A 111 -9.09 6.28 4.45
N TYR A 112 -8.28 5.91 5.44
CA TYR A 112 -7.92 4.50 5.63
C TYR A 112 -9.11 3.67 6.11
N TYR A 113 -9.94 4.23 7.00
CA TYR A 113 -11.15 3.54 7.45
C TYR A 113 -12.18 3.37 6.34
N SER A 114 -12.38 4.36 5.47
CA SER A 114 -13.31 4.24 4.33
C SER A 114 -12.96 3.06 3.39
N VAL A 115 -11.68 2.77 3.24
CA VAL A 115 -11.20 1.64 2.44
C VAL A 115 -11.37 0.31 3.18
N LEU A 116 -11.20 0.29 4.50
CA LEU A 116 -11.38 -0.91 5.33
C LEU A 116 -12.84 -1.37 5.46
N GLU A 117 -13.81 -0.50 5.17
CA GLU A 117 -15.23 -0.89 5.11
C GLU A 117 -15.51 -1.90 3.98
N CYS A 118 -14.64 -1.99 2.98
CA CYS A 118 -14.79 -2.94 1.90
C CYS A 118 -14.43 -4.37 2.35
N PRO A 119 -15.36 -5.34 2.27
CA PRO A 119 -15.16 -6.68 2.81
C PRO A 119 -14.07 -7.50 2.09
N GLN A 120 -13.66 -7.11 0.88
CA GLN A 120 -12.57 -7.76 0.16
C GLN A 120 -11.19 -7.31 0.63
N VAL A 121 -11.08 -6.18 1.34
CA VAL A 121 -9.82 -5.67 1.86
C VAL A 121 -9.37 -6.51 3.06
N ARG A 122 -8.16 -7.03 2.98
CA ARG A 122 -7.52 -7.83 4.03
C ARG A 122 -6.40 -7.11 4.75
N GLY A 123 -6.04 -5.92 4.25
CA GLY A 123 -5.01 -5.11 4.87
C GLY A 123 -4.68 -3.87 4.03
N LEU A 124 -3.84 -3.04 4.60
CA LEU A 124 -3.33 -1.82 3.98
C LEU A 124 -1.83 -1.93 3.72
N SER A 125 -1.37 -1.33 2.64
CA SER A 125 0.05 -1.07 2.38
C SER A 125 0.19 0.42 2.08
N ILE A 126 1.06 1.12 2.81
CA ILE A 126 1.17 2.58 2.78
C ILE A 126 2.59 2.96 2.41
N GLY A 127 2.77 3.54 1.22
CA GLY A 127 4.03 4.13 0.81
C GLY A 127 4.20 5.51 1.44
N THR A 128 5.31 5.74 2.15
CA THR A 128 5.58 7.00 2.84
C THR A 128 7.07 7.29 2.98
N ARG A 129 7.40 8.31 3.76
CA ARG A 129 8.76 8.71 4.16
C ARG A 129 8.89 8.61 5.68
N ALA A 130 10.09 8.23 6.15
CA ALA A 130 10.36 8.10 7.58
C ALA A 130 10.19 9.42 8.37
N ASP A 131 10.46 10.55 7.71
CA ASP A 131 10.33 11.88 8.30
C ASP A 131 8.92 12.50 8.21
N CYS A 132 7.95 11.73 7.70
CA CYS A 132 6.53 12.08 7.61
C CYS A 132 5.66 11.15 8.46
N LEU A 133 6.17 10.74 9.61
CA LEU A 133 5.53 9.88 10.60
C LEU A 133 5.57 10.56 11.98
N PRO A 134 4.84 11.68 12.19
CA PRO A 134 4.69 12.27 13.52
C PRO A 134 3.91 11.34 14.47
N ASP A 135 3.96 11.62 15.77
CA ASP A 135 3.45 10.73 16.82
C ASP A 135 1.95 10.40 16.64
N ASP A 136 1.12 11.37 16.29
CA ASP A 136 -0.31 11.19 16.02
C ASP A 136 -0.59 10.25 14.82
N VAL A 137 0.26 10.30 13.80
CA VAL A 137 0.19 9.36 12.67
C VAL A 137 0.67 7.98 13.09
N LEU A 138 1.72 7.88 13.91
CA LEU A 138 2.19 6.60 14.45
C LEU A 138 1.11 5.94 15.31
N ASP A 139 0.41 6.71 16.14
CA ASP A 139 -0.73 6.24 16.94
C ASP A 139 -1.86 5.70 16.04
N LEU A 140 -2.20 6.41 14.97
CA LEU A 140 -3.17 5.93 13.98
C LEU A 140 -2.72 4.62 13.31
N LEU A 141 -1.45 4.52 12.92
CA LEU A 141 -0.92 3.30 12.29
C LEU A 141 -0.90 2.13 13.27
N SER A 142 -0.61 2.37 14.55
CA SER A 142 -0.70 1.35 15.60
C SER A 142 -2.14 0.85 15.78
N GLU A 143 -3.11 1.75 15.85
CA GLU A 143 -4.53 1.40 15.90
C GLU A 143 -4.98 0.57 14.68
N LEU A 144 -4.54 0.95 13.48
CA LEU A 144 -4.85 0.21 12.26
C LEU A 144 -4.24 -1.19 12.26
N ASN A 145 -3.01 -1.33 12.79
CA ASN A 145 -2.32 -2.62 12.85
C ASN A 145 -2.98 -3.61 13.82
N GLU A 146 -3.72 -3.13 14.82
CA GLU A 146 -4.54 -3.99 15.68
C GLU A 146 -5.80 -4.53 14.98
N LYS A 147 -6.28 -3.82 13.97
CA LYS A 147 -7.54 -4.12 13.27
C LYS A 147 -7.34 -4.87 11.95
N THR A 148 -6.20 -4.70 11.30
CA THR A 148 -5.94 -5.26 9.98
C THR A 148 -4.46 -5.54 9.76
N ALA A 149 -4.13 -6.28 8.71
CA ALA A 149 -2.74 -6.43 8.28
C ALA A 149 -2.23 -5.11 7.69
N LEU A 150 -1.28 -4.49 8.37
CA LEU A 150 -0.67 -3.23 7.95
C LEU A 150 0.78 -3.45 7.48
N THR A 151 1.13 -2.85 6.36
CA THR A 151 2.50 -2.72 5.89
C THR A 151 2.79 -1.26 5.61
N VAL A 152 3.84 -0.72 6.24
CA VAL A 152 4.33 0.65 5.97
C VAL A 152 5.66 0.55 5.25
N GLU A 153 5.71 1.07 4.02
CA GLU A 153 6.92 1.15 3.20
C GLU A 153 7.49 2.56 3.34
N ALA A 154 8.34 2.77 4.36
CA ALA A 154 8.95 4.06 4.61
C ALA A 154 10.30 4.18 3.87
N HIS A 155 10.40 5.14 2.97
CA HIS A 155 11.62 5.46 2.24
C HIS A 155 12.38 6.59 2.92
N GLN A 156 13.70 6.44 3.00
CA GLN A 156 14.56 7.54 3.43
C GLN A 156 14.78 8.49 2.24
N PRO A 157 14.54 9.80 2.40
CA PRO A 157 14.73 10.76 1.32
C PRO A 157 16.20 10.85 0.93
N LEU A 158 16.51 10.56 -0.33
CA LEU A 158 17.80 10.85 -0.93
C LEU A 158 17.69 12.21 -1.62
N LEU A 159 18.21 13.23 -0.98
CA LEU A 159 18.28 14.58 -1.55
C LEU A 159 19.32 14.62 -2.68
N HIS A 160 19.02 15.33 -3.74
CA HIS A 160 20.05 15.75 -4.70
C HIS A 160 21.00 16.70 -3.98
N SER A 161 22.26 16.32 -3.89
CA SER A 161 23.37 17.19 -3.45
C SER A 161 23.72 18.20 -4.54
#